data_081a4a99e76de323478a2a1ea32cf612
#
_entry.id   081a4a99e76de323478a2a1ea32cf612
#
_cell.length_a   1.000
_cell.length_b   1.000
_cell.length_c   1.000
_cell.angle_alpha   90.00
_cell.angle_beta   90.00
_cell.angle_gamma   90.00
#
_symmetry.space_group_name_H-M   'P 1'
#
loop_
_entity.id
_entity.type
_entity.pdbx_description
1 polymer ?
#
loop_
_entity_poly.entity_id
_entity_poly.type
_entity_poly.pdbx_seq_one_letter_code
_entity_poly.pdbx_strand_id
1 'polypeptide(L)'
;MPLDFKTLHWVATPVTRRQGLRILVRDQFRCRYCGLNGRASFENALVMGVDFVVARARKGKNEAGNLVACCRPCNLIKGRRPFGSFEEAKAYVLARREELRKAWASHNEPNPKFTTAGAPETHELGITSSEISDDDEFYPPELGGEQ
;
A
#
# COMPACT_ATOMS: atom_id res chain seq x y z
N MET A 1 14.14 -6.14 -2.01
CA MET A 1 15.02 -5.09 -1.50
C MET A 1 15.29 -5.36 -0.04
N PRO A 2 16.55 -5.39 0.40
CA PRO A 2 16.85 -5.59 1.81
C PRO A 2 16.35 -4.40 2.62
N LEU A 3 15.68 -4.68 3.73
CA LEU A 3 15.29 -3.73 4.73
C LEU A 3 16.49 -3.47 5.65
N ASP A 4 16.86 -2.23 5.87
CA ASP A 4 17.82 -1.88 6.91
C ASP A 4 17.11 -1.92 8.27
N PHE A 5 17.37 -2.98 9.02
CA PHE A 5 16.75 -3.19 10.33
C PHE A 5 17.20 -2.17 11.41
N LYS A 6 18.31 -1.46 11.21
CA LYS A 6 18.76 -0.42 12.14
C LYS A 6 17.96 0.87 12.02
N THR A 7 17.50 1.20 10.81
CA THR A 7 16.79 2.44 10.54
C THR A 7 15.35 2.23 10.12
N LEU A 8 14.91 0.96 9.93
CA LEU A 8 13.63 0.57 9.36
C LEU A 8 13.37 1.21 7.98
N HIS A 9 14.43 1.56 7.27
CA HIS A 9 14.36 2.13 5.94
C HIS A 9 14.74 1.10 4.88
N TRP A 10 14.04 1.14 3.77
CA TRP A 10 14.43 0.35 2.60
C TRP A 10 15.72 0.92 2.01
N VAL A 11 16.83 0.20 2.15
CA VAL A 11 18.18 0.62 1.73
C VAL A 11 18.28 1.02 0.26
N ALA A 12 17.29 0.64 -0.52
CA ALA A 12 17.31 0.91 -1.95
C ALA A 12 16.32 1.98 -2.40
N THR A 13 15.77 2.80 -1.50
CA THR A 13 14.99 3.96 -1.91
C THR A 13 15.94 5.10 -2.23
N PRO A 14 16.16 5.44 -3.51
CA PRO A 14 17.06 6.54 -3.86
C PRO A 14 16.40 7.88 -3.61
N VAL A 15 15.12 7.89 -3.26
CA VAL A 15 14.32 9.07 -2.98
C VAL A 15 14.48 9.39 -1.50
N THR A 16 15.10 10.51 -1.18
CA THR A 16 15.14 11.00 0.19
C THR A 16 13.75 11.41 0.66
N ARG A 17 13.49 11.38 1.97
CA ARG A 17 12.23 11.86 2.55
C ARG A 17 11.86 13.26 2.05
N ARG A 18 12.85 14.17 2.01
CA ARG A 18 12.66 15.55 1.54
C ARG A 18 12.27 15.61 0.06
N GLN A 19 12.91 14.81 -0.77
CA GLN A 19 12.59 14.71 -2.18
C GLN A 19 11.21 14.11 -2.40
N GLY A 20 10.87 13.04 -1.70
CA GLY A 20 9.56 12.41 -1.76
C GLY A 20 8.44 13.40 -1.38
N LEU A 21 8.64 14.17 -0.31
CA LEU A 21 7.67 15.19 0.10
C LEU A 21 7.46 16.26 -0.98
N ARG A 22 8.54 16.72 -1.64
CA ARG A 22 8.42 17.68 -2.75
C ARG A 22 7.59 17.13 -3.90
N ILE A 23 7.74 15.86 -4.24
CA ILE A 23 6.95 15.20 -5.28
C ILE A 23 5.48 15.09 -4.85
N LEU A 24 5.21 14.66 -3.61
CA LEU A 24 3.85 14.61 -3.08
C LEU A 24 3.15 15.97 -3.09
N VAL A 25 3.85 17.03 -2.68
CA VAL A 25 3.32 18.41 -2.71
C VAL A 25 3.06 18.86 -4.15
N ARG A 26 4.02 18.65 -5.07
CA ARG A 26 3.85 18.99 -6.50
C ARG A 26 2.61 18.33 -7.09
N ASP A 27 2.36 17.07 -6.76
CA ASP A 27 1.26 16.28 -7.27
C ASP A 27 0.00 16.39 -6.38
N GLN A 28 -0.02 17.39 -5.47
CA GLN A 28 -1.16 17.70 -4.58
C GLN A 28 -1.61 16.53 -3.71
N PHE A 29 -0.68 15.65 -3.34
CA PHE A 29 -0.96 14.39 -2.62
C PHE A 29 -2.00 13.50 -3.33
N ARG A 30 -2.07 13.57 -4.65
CA ARG A 30 -2.93 12.71 -5.46
C ARG A 30 -2.11 11.67 -6.21
N CYS A 31 -2.59 10.43 -6.18
CA CYS A 31 -2.02 9.38 -7.01
C CYS A 31 -2.17 9.75 -8.49
N ARG A 32 -1.07 9.87 -9.20
CA ARG A 32 -1.06 10.25 -10.62
C ARG A 32 -1.68 9.20 -11.53
N TYR A 33 -1.73 7.93 -11.08
CA TYR A 33 -2.38 6.85 -11.82
C TYR A 33 -3.89 6.84 -11.63
N CYS A 34 -4.39 6.68 -10.41
CA CYS A 34 -5.82 6.47 -10.14
C CYS A 34 -6.55 7.68 -9.53
N GLY A 35 -5.85 8.76 -9.24
CA GLY A 35 -6.45 9.97 -8.68
C GLY A 35 -6.76 9.91 -7.18
N LEU A 36 -6.41 8.82 -6.48
CA LEU A 36 -6.64 8.70 -5.03
C LEU A 36 -6.13 9.96 -4.31
N ASN A 37 -6.99 10.60 -3.54
CA ASN A 37 -6.61 11.76 -2.74
C ASN A 37 -6.04 11.32 -1.38
N GLY A 38 -4.73 11.45 -1.20
CA GLY A 38 -4.04 11.10 0.03
C GLY A 38 -4.39 11.98 1.24
N ARG A 39 -5.06 13.12 1.03
CA ARG A 39 -5.51 13.99 2.11
C ARG A 39 -6.97 13.77 2.52
N ALA A 40 -7.68 12.86 1.86
CA ALA A 40 -9.09 12.62 2.13
C ALA A 40 -9.33 11.82 3.41
N SER A 41 -8.41 10.95 3.80
CA SER A 41 -8.47 10.18 5.05
C SER A 41 -7.06 9.78 5.50
N PHE A 42 -6.95 9.32 6.74
CA PHE A 42 -5.70 8.79 7.29
C PHE A 42 -5.25 7.53 6.52
N GLU A 43 -6.17 6.64 6.19
CA GLU A 43 -5.92 5.41 5.43
C GLU A 43 -5.36 5.73 4.04
N ASN A 44 -5.92 6.76 3.38
CA ASN A 44 -5.41 7.23 2.10
C ASN A 44 -3.99 7.81 2.23
N ALA A 45 -3.72 8.54 3.30
CA ALA A 45 -2.38 9.08 3.56
C ALA A 45 -1.34 7.96 3.75
N LEU A 46 -1.70 6.89 4.47
CA LEU A 46 -0.81 5.75 4.74
C LEU A 46 -0.35 5.02 3.47
N VAL A 47 -1.17 5.00 2.43
CA VAL A 47 -0.86 4.29 1.19
C VAL A 47 -0.18 5.17 0.14
N MET A 48 0.02 6.45 0.42
CA MET A 48 0.71 7.36 -0.51
C MET A 48 2.22 7.20 -0.45
N GLY A 49 2.83 7.28 -1.61
CA GLY A 49 4.27 7.23 -1.78
C GLY A 49 4.70 7.86 -3.09
N VAL A 50 5.92 7.55 -3.51
CA VAL A 50 6.50 8.02 -4.77
C VAL A 50 6.94 6.82 -5.59
N ASP A 51 6.63 6.85 -6.87
CA ASP A 51 7.02 5.83 -7.84
C ASP A 51 7.94 6.41 -8.90
N PHE A 52 8.81 5.55 -9.44
CA PHE A 52 9.61 5.82 -10.62
C PHE A 52 8.82 5.40 -11.87
N VAL A 53 8.52 6.34 -12.74
CA VAL A 53 7.85 6.04 -14.03
C VAL A 53 8.65 5.01 -14.82
N VAL A 54 9.93 5.29 -15.05
CA VAL A 54 10.90 4.28 -15.49
C VAL A 54 11.51 3.65 -14.24
N ALA A 55 11.24 2.38 -14.04
CA ALA A 55 11.68 1.66 -12.85
C ALA A 55 13.22 1.68 -12.71
N ARG A 56 13.71 1.80 -11.47
CA ARG A 56 15.16 1.77 -11.18
C ARG A 56 15.87 0.54 -11.71
N ALA A 57 15.22 -0.62 -11.62
CA ALA A 57 15.73 -1.87 -12.18
C ALA A 57 15.99 -1.78 -13.70
N ARG A 58 15.46 -0.77 -14.36
CA ARG A 58 15.64 -0.44 -15.77
C ARG A 58 16.40 0.87 -16.00
N LYS A 59 17.27 1.23 -15.06
CA LYS A 59 18.11 2.43 -15.11
C LYS A 59 17.31 3.74 -15.06
N GLY A 60 16.09 3.71 -14.50
CA GLY A 60 15.32 4.93 -14.22
C GLY A 60 16.09 5.87 -13.31
N LYS A 61 16.22 7.13 -13.74
CA LYS A 61 16.96 8.14 -13.00
C LYS A 61 16.14 8.71 -11.86
N ASN A 62 16.83 9.07 -10.78
CA ASN A 62 16.22 9.79 -9.66
C ASN A 62 16.10 11.28 -9.99
N GLU A 63 15.25 11.61 -10.91
CA GLU A 63 14.96 12.96 -11.36
C GLU A 63 13.47 13.28 -11.15
N ALA A 64 13.15 14.53 -10.86
CA ALA A 64 11.76 14.94 -10.60
C ALA A 64 10.80 14.58 -11.75
N GLY A 65 11.27 14.60 -12.99
CA GLY A 65 10.51 14.21 -14.17
C GLY A 65 10.18 12.71 -14.25
N ASN A 66 10.97 11.87 -13.56
CA ASN A 66 10.77 10.43 -13.50
C ASN A 66 10.07 9.97 -12.20
N LEU A 67 9.71 10.90 -11.33
CA LEU A 67 9.07 10.62 -10.05
C LEU A 67 7.65 11.14 -10.05
N VAL A 68 6.69 10.34 -9.58
CA VAL A 68 5.28 10.69 -9.46
C VAL A 68 4.71 10.26 -8.11
N ALA A 69 3.78 11.05 -7.57
CA ALA A 69 2.99 10.62 -6.42
C ALA A 69 2.12 9.42 -6.81
N CYS A 70 2.14 8.40 -6.01
CA CYS A 70 1.49 7.13 -6.31
C CYS A 70 0.97 6.47 -5.04
N CYS A 71 -0.20 5.86 -5.10
CA CYS A 71 -0.64 4.99 -4.03
C CYS A 71 -0.01 3.59 -4.16
N ARG A 72 0.22 2.94 -3.03
CA ARG A 72 0.84 1.61 -2.99
C ARG A 72 0.17 0.58 -3.90
N PRO A 73 -1.18 0.47 -3.97
CA PRO A 73 -1.83 -0.46 -4.91
C PRO A 73 -1.45 -0.21 -6.37
N CYS A 74 -1.42 1.05 -6.83
CA CYS A 74 -1.03 1.36 -8.21
C CYS A 74 0.44 1.02 -8.47
N ASN A 75 1.32 1.30 -7.53
CA ASN A 75 2.73 0.96 -7.62
C ASN A 75 2.95 -0.56 -7.74
N LEU A 76 2.25 -1.34 -6.94
CA LEU A 76 2.30 -2.81 -7.00
C LEU A 76 1.79 -3.35 -8.33
N ILE A 77 0.67 -2.82 -8.83
CA ILE A 77 0.09 -3.21 -10.12
C ILE A 77 1.05 -2.89 -11.28
N LYS A 78 1.64 -1.71 -11.27
CA LYS A 78 2.63 -1.31 -12.28
C LYS A 78 3.84 -2.24 -12.26
N GLY A 79 4.36 -2.52 -11.08
CA GLY A 79 5.52 -3.39 -10.90
C GLY A 79 6.78 -2.86 -11.60
N ARG A 80 7.59 -3.79 -12.13
CA ARG A 80 8.87 -3.49 -12.80
C ARG A 80 8.79 -3.54 -14.34
N ARG A 81 7.58 -3.45 -14.89
CA ARG A 81 7.39 -3.52 -16.34
C ARG A 81 8.06 -2.34 -17.03
N PRO A 82 8.57 -2.56 -18.25
CA PRO A 82 9.06 -1.48 -19.08
C PRO A 82 7.88 -0.73 -19.69
N PHE A 83 7.83 0.56 -19.45
CA PHE A 83 6.92 1.46 -20.14
C PHE A 83 7.73 2.56 -20.81
N GLY A 84 7.32 2.95 -22.02
CA GLY A 84 7.96 4.01 -22.78
C GLY A 84 7.58 5.40 -22.32
N SER A 85 6.40 5.52 -21.65
CA SER A 85 5.91 6.81 -21.14
C SER A 85 5.07 6.62 -19.87
N PHE A 86 4.81 7.75 -19.19
CA PHE A 86 3.89 7.77 -18.05
C PHE A 86 2.45 7.39 -18.47
N GLU A 87 2.00 7.87 -19.62
CA GLU A 87 0.66 7.61 -20.15
C GLU A 87 0.44 6.13 -20.41
N GLU A 88 1.45 5.46 -20.96
CA GLU A 88 1.42 4.01 -21.18
C GLU A 88 1.32 3.26 -19.84
N ALA A 89 2.15 3.61 -18.88
CA ALA A 89 2.11 3.04 -17.53
C ALA A 89 0.75 3.28 -16.85
N LYS A 90 0.20 4.48 -16.99
CA LYS A 90 -1.10 4.84 -16.42
C LYS A 90 -2.23 4.04 -17.06
N ALA A 91 -2.25 3.94 -18.38
CA ALA A 91 -3.26 3.16 -19.11
C ALA A 91 -3.24 1.69 -18.66
N TYR A 92 -2.06 1.10 -18.56
CA TYR A 92 -1.88 -0.26 -18.06
C TYR A 92 -2.41 -0.43 -16.63
N VAL A 93 -2.02 0.46 -15.72
CA VAL A 93 -2.44 0.39 -14.30
C VAL A 93 -3.95 0.51 -14.19
N LEU A 94 -4.58 1.42 -14.91
CA LEU A 94 -6.02 1.61 -14.87
C LEU A 94 -6.78 0.41 -15.46
N ALA A 95 -6.33 -0.14 -16.58
CA ALA A 95 -6.93 -1.35 -17.15
C ALA A 95 -6.84 -2.53 -16.18
N ARG A 96 -5.67 -2.74 -15.57
CA ARG A 96 -5.48 -3.83 -14.60
C ARG A 96 -6.30 -3.63 -13.32
N ARG A 97 -6.45 -2.40 -12.84
CA ARG A 97 -7.35 -2.09 -11.72
C ARG A 97 -8.80 -2.46 -12.03
N GLU A 98 -9.25 -2.17 -13.25
CA GLU A 98 -10.62 -2.51 -13.67
C GLU A 98 -10.85 -4.02 -13.75
N GLU A 99 -9.88 -4.78 -14.28
CA GLU A 99 -9.95 -6.25 -14.26
C GLU A 99 -10.04 -6.80 -12.82
N LEU A 100 -9.21 -6.29 -11.92
CA LEU A 100 -9.22 -6.68 -10.51
C LEU A 100 -10.54 -6.31 -9.82
N ARG A 101 -11.13 -5.16 -10.17
CA ARG A 101 -12.44 -4.74 -9.65
C ARG A 101 -13.54 -5.70 -10.09
N LYS A 102 -13.56 -6.07 -11.38
CA LYS A 102 -14.53 -7.03 -11.91
C LYS A 102 -14.38 -8.40 -11.23
N ALA A 103 -13.15 -8.89 -11.09
CA ALA A 103 -12.88 -10.13 -10.41
C ALA A 103 -13.35 -10.08 -8.94
N TRP A 104 -13.05 -8.99 -8.23
CA TRP A 104 -13.51 -8.79 -6.86
C TRP A 104 -15.05 -8.77 -6.77
N ALA A 105 -15.73 -8.05 -7.67
CA ALA A 105 -17.18 -7.97 -7.68
C ALA A 105 -17.81 -9.35 -7.88
N SER A 106 -17.29 -10.15 -8.81
CA SER A 106 -17.83 -11.51 -9.08
C SER A 106 -17.65 -12.46 -7.89
N HIS A 107 -16.62 -12.25 -7.05
CA HIS A 107 -16.41 -13.07 -5.85
C HIS A 107 -17.21 -12.57 -4.64
N ASN A 108 -17.63 -11.31 -4.65
CA ASN A 108 -18.38 -10.67 -3.56
C ASN A 108 -19.86 -10.45 -3.89
N GLU A 109 -20.38 -11.06 -4.94
CA GLU A 109 -21.81 -11.11 -5.12
C GLU A 109 -22.45 -11.85 -3.94
N PRO A 110 -23.54 -11.30 -3.35
CA PRO A 110 -24.19 -11.92 -2.22
C PRO A 110 -24.62 -13.33 -2.64
N ASN A 111 -23.96 -14.33 -2.08
CA ASN A 111 -24.35 -15.71 -2.30
C ASN A 111 -25.74 -15.92 -1.68
N PRO A 112 -26.78 -16.22 -2.47
CA PRO A 112 -28.11 -16.39 -1.94
C PRO A 112 -28.25 -17.52 -0.90
N LYS A 113 -27.20 -18.37 -0.78
CA LYS A 113 -27.10 -19.39 0.28
C LYS A 113 -26.55 -18.83 1.60
N PHE A 114 -26.01 -17.62 1.61
CA PHE A 114 -25.54 -16.86 2.78
C PHE A 114 -26.35 -15.57 2.97
N THR A 115 -27.64 -15.60 2.70
CA THR A 115 -28.53 -14.56 3.21
C THR A 115 -28.50 -14.63 4.72
N THR A 116 -28.34 -13.49 5.34
CA THR A 116 -28.18 -13.19 6.77
C THR A 116 -29.33 -13.62 7.68
N ALA A 117 -30.14 -14.58 7.29
CA ALA A 117 -31.08 -15.27 8.19
C ALA A 117 -30.29 -16.31 8.99
N GLY A 118 -29.46 -15.85 9.94
CA GLY A 118 -28.69 -16.73 10.80
C GLY A 118 -27.23 -16.37 10.98
N ALA A 119 -26.85 -15.11 10.88
CA ALA A 119 -25.62 -14.69 11.54
C ALA A 119 -25.80 -14.98 13.03
N PRO A 120 -25.00 -15.87 13.65
CA PRO A 120 -25.11 -16.09 15.09
C PRO A 120 -24.90 -14.72 15.74
N GLU A 121 -25.86 -14.34 16.59
CA GLU A 121 -25.66 -13.18 17.45
C GLU A 121 -24.32 -13.41 18.17
N THR A 122 -23.47 -12.41 18.25
CA THR A 122 -22.13 -12.43 18.85
C THR A 122 -22.12 -12.91 20.31
N HIS A 123 -23.26 -13.29 20.86
CA HIS A 123 -23.47 -13.78 22.21
C HIS A 123 -23.12 -15.27 22.41
N GLU A 124 -22.93 -16.06 21.33
CA GLU A 124 -22.67 -17.51 21.49
C GLU A 124 -21.20 -17.91 21.37
N LEU A 125 -20.27 -16.96 21.26
CA LEU A 125 -18.86 -17.32 21.26
C LEU A 125 -18.28 -17.55 22.66
N GLY A 126 -19.09 -17.57 23.74
CA GLY A 126 -18.70 -18.08 25.06
C GLY A 126 -17.40 -17.50 25.68
N ILE A 127 -16.82 -16.49 25.06
CA ILE A 127 -15.62 -15.82 25.57
C ILE A 127 -16.08 -14.76 26.55
N THR A 128 -16.14 -15.12 27.82
CA THR A 128 -16.36 -14.16 28.87
C THR A 128 -15.09 -13.35 29.10
N SER A 129 -15.24 -12.08 29.41
CA SER A 129 -14.13 -11.14 29.68
C SER A 129 -13.19 -11.59 30.80
N SER A 130 -13.47 -12.71 31.45
CA SER A 130 -12.66 -13.29 32.54
C SER A 130 -11.63 -14.32 32.07
N GLU A 131 -11.63 -14.70 30.79
CA GLU A 131 -10.69 -15.67 30.24
C GLU A 131 -9.51 -15.03 29.47
N ILE A 132 -9.51 -13.71 29.34
CA ILE A 132 -8.33 -12.97 28.87
C ILE A 132 -7.49 -12.73 30.13
N SER A 133 -6.54 -13.64 30.40
CA SER A 133 -5.53 -13.38 31.44
C SER A 133 -4.65 -12.22 30.97
N ASP A 134 -4.45 -11.24 31.83
CA ASP A 134 -3.58 -10.08 31.60
C ASP A 134 -2.08 -10.48 31.49
N ASP A 135 -1.77 -11.77 31.38
CA ASP A 135 -0.41 -12.31 31.38
C ASP A 135 0.17 -12.52 29.98
N ASP A 136 -0.61 -12.27 28.92
CA ASP A 136 -0.09 -12.24 27.54
C ASP A 136 0.43 -10.83 27.18
N GLU A 137 1.31 -10.31 28.02
CA GLU A 137 2.13 -9.16 27.70
C GLU A 137 3.12 -9.58 26.60
N PHE A 138 2.74 -9.35 25.35
CA PHE A 138 3.62 -9.52 24.21
C PHE A 138 4.72 -8.45 24.28
N TYR A 139 5.75 -8.71 25.08
CA TYR A 139 7.00 -7.98 25.01
C TYR A 139 7.84 -8.54 23.86
N PRO A 140 8.18 -7.72 22.87
CA PRO A 140 9.20 -8.13 21.92
C PRO A 140 10.51 -8.37 22.71
N PRO A 141 11.28 -9.43 22.37
CA PRO A 141 12.51 -9.72 23.09
C PRO A 141 13.43 -8.50 23.07
N GLU A 142 13.87 -8.07 24.24
CA GLU A 142 14.86 -7.03 24.39
C GLU A 142 16.09 -7.41 23.55
N LEU A 143 16.40 -6.60 22.54
CA LEU A 143 17.65 -6.71 21.83
C LEU A 143 18.77 -6.33 22.78
N GLY A 144 19.35 -7.37 23.40
CA GLY A 144 20.47 -7.22 24.33
C GLY A 144 21.58 -6.39 23.70
N GLY A 145 21.88 -5.28 24.35
CA GLY A 145 23.08 -4.53 24.08
C GLY A 145 24.29 -5.34 24.58
N GLU A 146 25.17 -5.68 23.65
CA GLU A 146 26.55 -6.01 24.03
C GLU A 146 27.47 -4.91 23.52
N GLN A 147 28.39 -4.58 24.40
CA GLN A 147 29.40 -3.52 24.42
C GLN A 147 30.38 -3.57 23.24
#